data_e96962b673c5aab5ca50c3a5ccc9d68e
#
_entry.id   e96962b673c5aab5ca50c3a5ccc9d68e
#
_cell.length_a   1.000
_cell.length_b   1.000
_cell.length_c   1.000
_cell.angle_alpha   90.00
_cell.angle_beta   90.00
_cell.angle_gamma   90.00
#
_symmetry.space_group_name_H-M   'P 1'
#
loop_
_entity.id
_entity.type
_entity.pdbx_description
1 polymer ?
#
loop_
_entity_poly.entity_id
_entity_poly.type
_entity_poly.pdbx_seq_one_letter_code
_entity_poly.pdbx_strand_id
1 'polypeptide(L)'
;MKKFIIAGTVAGSLLFAGNALAAEYTVKSGDSLWKISKANNVTVANLKSWNNLTSDVIYPGQVLTINSTTNSTTSNSRKTYVVAKGDTFSGIAKKHNMTISALQGLNPQIDNINRIYIGQTIYVSSNSSSTTPGSSSSSSSSSWETKANSIITSAKSYLGAKYLYGASTDRTDAFDCSSFTQRVFRDNGITLPRNSVAQSNVGTSISLTNVRKGDLIFFDTDYDGVINHVGIVIDSTNFIHCGSSTGVATATLNSYWKPRVAKVTRVL
;
A
#
# COMPACT_ATOMS: atom_id res chain seq x y z
N MET A 1 -60.19 -49.89 -6.63
CA MET A 1 -59.40 -50.06 -5.39
C MET A 1 -57.92 -50.07 -5.79
N LYS A 2 -57.20 -48.98 -5.51
CA LYS A 2 -55.77 -48.78 -5.90
C LYS A 2 -54.92 -49.26 -4.75
N LYS A 3 -54.06 -50.26 -4.99
CA LYS A 3 -53.03 -50.70 -4.03
C LYS A 3 -51.77 -49.86 -4.18
N PHE A 4 -51.33 -49.21 -3.09
CA PHE A 4 -50.06 -48.60 -2.99
C PHE A 4 -48.99 -49.60 -2.57
N ILE A 5 -47.92 -49.70 -3.36
CA ILE A 5 -46.72 -50.47 -3.02
C ILE A 5 -45.72 -49.49 -2.51
N ILE A 6 -45.25 -49.63 -1.26
CA ILE A 6 -44.19 -48.88 -0.67
C ILE A 6 -42.88 -49.61 -0.98
N ALA A 7 -42.04 -49.00 -1.80
CA ALA A 7 -40.65 -49.46 -2.03
C ALA A 7 -39.74 -48.79 -1.02
N GLY A 8 -39.11 -49.60 -0.19
CA GLY A 8 -38.09 -49.11 0.76
C GLY A 8 -36.82 -48.75 0.03
N THR A 9 -36.35 -47.55 0.27
CA THR A 9 -35.04 -47.06 -0.21
C THR A 9 -33.97 -47.30 0.85
N VAL A 10 -32.99 -48.10 0.49
CA VAL A 10 -31.74 -48.28 1.23
C VAL A 10 -30.92 -46.99 1.14
N ALA A 11 -30.65 -46.40 2.27
CA ALA A 11 -29.76 -45.22 2.36
C ALA A 11 -28.30 -45.67 2.21
N GLY A 12 -27.76 -45.51 1.02
CA GLY A 12 -26.33 -45.58 0.77
C GLY A 12 -25.69 -44.20 1.06
N SER A 13 -24.90 -44.11 2.10
CA SER A 13 -24.13 -42.90 2.41
C SER A 13 -22.99 -42.76 1.42
N LEU A 14 -23.18 -41.99 0.35
CA LEU A 14 -22.12 -41.50 -0.50
C LEU A 14 -21.50 -40.28 0.17
N LEU A 15 -20.25 -40.44 0.65
CA LEU A 15 -19.40 -39.35 1.03
C LEU A 15 -19.01 -38.55 -0.22
N PHE A 16 -19.76 -37.51 -0.52
CA PHE A 16 -19.31 -36.49 -1.48
C PHE A 16 -18.23 -35.65 -0.82
N ALA A 17 -16.97 -35.79 -1.27
CA ALA A 17 -15.95 -34.79 -1.09
C ALA A 17 -16.45 -33.51 -1.76
N GLY A 18 -16.83 -32.51 -0.94
CA GLY A 18 -17.41 -31.27 -1.41
C GLY A 18 -16.37 -30.47 -2.18
N ASN A 19 -16.38 -30.51 -3.50
CA ASN A 19 -15.85 -29.42 -4.32
C ASN A 19 -16.73 -28.20 -4.05
N ALA A 20 -16.17 -27.18 -3.44
CA ALA A 20 -16.83 -25.89 -3.32
C ALA A 20 -17.12 -25.38 -4.74
N LEU A 21 -18.36 -25.40 -5.15
CA LEU A 21 -18.80 -24.82 -6.41
C LEU A 21 -18.62 -23.31 -6.31
N ALA A 22 -17.83 -22.76 -7.23
CA ALA A 22 -17.72 -21.30 -7.37
C ALA A 22 -19.11 -20.74 -7.69
N ALA A 23 -19.58 -19.79 -6.90
CA ALA A 23 -20.81 -19.08 -7.20
C ALA A 23 -20.55 -18.02 -8.27
N GLU A 24 -21.49 -17.83 -9.18
CA GLU A 24 -21.44 -16.76 -10.18
C GLU A 24 -22.33 -15.60 -9.77
N TYR A 25 -21.86 -14.38 -10.02
CA TYR A 25 -22.59 -13.14 -9.78
C TYR A 25 -22.65 -12.31 -11.06
N THR A 26 -23.84 -11.98 -11.52
CA THR A 26 -24.04 -11.08 -12.65
C THR A 26 -24.11 -9.63 -12.15
N VAL A 27 -23.18 -8.79 -12.61
CA VAL A 27 -23.10 -7.37 -12.27
C VAL A 27 -24.36 -6.64 -12.71
N LYS A 28 -24.94 -5.86 -11.79
CA LYS A 28 -26.13 -5.05 -12.03
C LYS A 28 -25.73 -3.57 -12.19
N SER A 29 -26.63 -2.77 -12.78
CA SER A 29 -26.41 -1.31 -12.85
C SER A 29 -26.29 -0.72 -11.44
N GLY A 30 -25.24 0.08 -11.22
CA GLY A 30 -24.92 0.69 -9.92
C GLY A 30 -24.10 -0.20 -8.98
N ASP A 31 -23.68 -1.39 -9.42
CA ASP A 31 -22.74 -2.23 -8.69
C ASP A 31 -21.32 -1.68 -8.78
N SER A 32 -20.53 -2.06 -7.80
CA SER A 32 -19.08 -1.90 -7.79
C SER A 32 -18.44 -3.17 -7.21
N LEU A 33 -17.18 -3.43 -7.53
CA LEU A 33 -16.45 -4.57 -6.95
C LEU A 33 -16.53 -4.56 -5.42
N TRP A 34 -16.53 -3.36 -4.81
CA TRP A 34 -16.69 -3.23 -3.37
C TRP A 34 -18.07 -3.69 -2.86
N LYS A 35 -19.16 -3.25 -3.50
CA LYS A 35 -20.53 -3.69 -3.12
C LYS A 35 -20.68 -5.21 -3.25
N ILE A 36 -20.20 -5.75 -4.36
CA ILE A 36 -20.27 -7.18 -4.64
C ILE A 36 -19.43 -7.97 -3.64
N SER A 37 -18.21 -7.52 -3.35
CA SER A 37 -17.32 -8.17 -2.38
C SER A 37 -17.93 -8.19 -0.97
N LYS A 38 -18.54 -7.10 -0.55
CA LYS A 38 -19.23 -7.00 0.75
C LYS A 38 -20.44 -7.92 0.83
N ALA A 39 -21.28 -7.94 -0.20
CA ALA A 39 -22.49 -8.79 -0.24
C ALA A 39 -22.13 -10.28 -0.20
N ASN A 40 -20.95 -10.65 -0.67
CA ASN A 40 -20.52 -12.04 -0.76
C ASN A 40 -19.45 -12.43 0.27
N ASN A 41 -19.13 -11.53 1.20
CA ASN A 41 -18.11 -11.72 2.25
C ASN A 41 -16.72 -12.12 1.72
N VAL A 42 -16.32 -11.54 0.60
CA VAL A 42 -15.02 -11.72 -0.05
C VAL A 42 -14.29 -10.39 -0.16
N THR A 43 -12.99 -10.39 -0.44
CA THR A 43 -12.25 -9.15 -0.68
C THR A 43 -12.32 -8.71 -2.15
N VAL A 44 -12.19 -7.41 -2.43
CA VAL A 44 -12.08 -6.90 -3.81
C VAL A 44 -10.87 -7.53 -4.52
N ALA A 45 -9.75 -7.69 -3.80
CA ALA A 45 -8.55 -8.33 -4.34
C ALA A 45 -8.81 -9.78 -4.78
N ASN A 46 -9.51 -10.56 -3.96
CA ASN A 46 -9.89 -11.93 -4.31
C ASN A 46 -10.84 -11.95 -5.51
N LEU A 47 -11.84 -11.06 -5.51
CA LEU A 47 -12.79 -10.95 -6.60
C LEU A 47 -12.10 -10.59 -7.93
N LYS A 48 -11.12 -9.68 -7.90
CA LYS A 48 -10.29 -9.35 -9.05
C LYS A 48 -9.43 -10.52 -9.51
N SER A 49 -8.74 -11.18 -8.58
CA SER A 49 -7.87 -12.32 -8.86
C SER A 49 -8.62 -13.50 -9.48
N TRP A 50 -9.78 -13.86 -8.95
CA TRP A 50 -10.59 -14.95 -9.48
C TRP A 50 -11.16 -14.69 -10.87
N ASN A 51 -11.28 -13.41 -11.23
CA ASN A 51 -11.86 -12.95 -12.49
C ASN A 51 -10.85 -12.32 -13.45
N ASN A 52 -9.56 -12.41 -13.17
CA ASN A 52 -8.47 -11.83 -13.96
C ASN A 52 -8.68 -10.33 -14.29
N LEU A 53 -9.26 -9.57 -13.35
CA LEU A 53 -9.53 -8.14 -13.53
C LEU A 53 -8.27 -7.32 -13.25
N THR A 54 -7.82 -6.56 -14.24
CA THR A 54 -6.68 -5.64 -14.12
C THR A 54 -7.07 -4.24 -13.67
N SER A 55 -8.37 -3.90 -13.71
CA SER A 55 -8.93 -2.63 -13.25
C SER A 55 -10.12 -2.84 -12.30
N ASP A 56 -10.60 -1.75 -11.70
CA ASP A 56 -11.79 -1.79 -10.83
C ASP A 56 -13.09 -1.55 -11.59
N VAL A 57 -12.99 -1.35 -12.91
CA VAL A 57 -14.15 -1.10 -13.77
C VAL A 57 -14.85 -2.42 -14.08
N ILE A 58 -16.14 -2.49 -13.78
CA ILE A 58 -17.03 -3.60 -14.12
C ILE A 58 -18.25 -3.06 -14.84
N TYR A 59 -18.87 -3.88 -15.66
CA TYR A 59 -20.00 -3.49 -16.51
C TYR A 59 -21.26 -4.28 -16.17
N PRO A 60 -22.46 -3.68 -16.23
CA PRO A 60 -23.70 -4.41 -16.08
C PRO A 60 -23.78 -5.58 -17.07
N GLY A 61 -24.19 -6.75 -16.58
CA GLY A 61 -24.22 -7.99 -17.35
C GLY A 61 -22.92 -8.81 -17.30
N GLN A 62 -21.82 -8.25 -16.80
CA GLN A 62 -20.58 -9.00 -16.58
C GLN A 62 -20.78 -10.08 -15.52
N VAL A 63 -20.34 -11.30 -15.80
CA VAL A 63 -20.39 -12.40 -14.83
C VAL A 63 -19.08 -12.48 -14.07
N LEU A 64 -19.15 -12.49 -12.75
CA LEU A 64 -18.01 -12.61 -11.86
C LEU A 64 -18.11 -13.95 -11.09
N THR A 65 -17.02 -14.69 -11.09
CA THR A 65 -16.85 -15.88 -10.27
C THR A 65 -16.57 -15.47 -8.83
N ILE A 66 -17.35 -16.03 -7.89
CA ILE A 66 -17.20 -15.81 -6.45
C ILE A 66 -16.85 -17.14 -5.80
N ASN A 67 -15.59 -17.33 -5.45
CA ASN A 67 -15.18 -18.52 -4.71
C ASN A 67 -15.43 -18.29 -3.22
N SER A 68 -16.54 -18.78 -2.71
CA SER A 68 -16.82 -18.83 -1.27
C SER A 68 -15.99 -19.95 -0.64
N THR A 69 -14.69 -19.77 -0.55
CA THR A 69 -13.87 -20.63 0.30
C THR A 69 -14.12 -20.20 1.74
N THR A 70 -14.91 -20.97 2.48
CA THR A 70 -14.90 -20.93 3.93
C THR A 70 -13.51 -21.36 4.39
N ASN A 71 -12.56 -20.42 4.44
CA ASN A 71 -11.32 -20.64 5.14
C ASN A 71 -11.62 -20.68 6.65
N SER A 72 -11.96 -21.86 7.13
CA SER A 72 -11.77 -22.23 8.52
C SER A 72 -10.27 -22.29 8.75
N THR A 73 -9.68 -21.17 9.14
CA THR A 73 -8.35 -21.18 9.74
C THR A 73 -8.31 -20.08 10.78
N THR A 74 -8.30 -20.50 12.03
CA THR A 74 -7.82 -19.82 13.23
C THR A 74 -8.39 -18.41 13.46
N SER A 75 -9.35 -18.32 14.38
CA SER A 75 -9.84 -17.06 14.99
C SER A 75 -8.70 -16.28 15.62
N ASN A 76 -7.93 -15.55 14.83
CA ASN A 76 -7.31 -14.33 15.31
C ASN A 76 -8.35 -13.24 15.12
N SER A 77 -9.03 -12.85 16.18
CA SER A 77 -9.97 -11.72 16.22
C SER A 77 -9.23 -10.44 15.82
N ARG A 78 -9.08 -10.20 14.51
CA ARG A 78 -8.55 -8.93 14.02
C ARG A 78 -9.54 -7.85 14.41
N LYS A 79 -9.13 -6.96 15.27
CA LYS A 79 -9.93 -5.77 15.60
C LYS A 79 -10.15 -4.97 14.31
N THR A 80 -11.38 -4.53 14.10
CA THR A 80 -11.75 -3.72 12.95
C THR A 80 -12.17 -2.31 13.38
N TYR A 81 -11.98 -1.36 12.50
CA TYR A 81 -12.44 0.01 12.64
C TYR A 81 -13.27 0.39 11.39
N VAL A 82 -14.42 1.02 11.60
CA VAL A 82 -15.25 1.53 10.51
C VAL A 82 -14.94 3.01 10.31
N VAL A 83 -14.53 3.38 9.10
CA VAL A 83 -14.17 4.76 8.75
C VAL A 83 -15.35 5.68 8.94
N ALA A 84 -15.18 6.73 9.74
CA ALA A 84 -16.18 7.78 10.00
C ALA A 84 -15.90 9.03 9.13
N LYS A 85 -16.87 9.96 9.10
CA LYS A 85 -16.70 11.23 8.39
C LYS A 85 -15.53 12.02 8.99
N GLY A 86 -14.61 12.45 8.13
CA GLY A 86 -13.42 13.21 8.53
C GLY A 86 -12.20 12.35 8.90
N ASP A 87 -12.34 11.03 8.92
CA ASP A 87 -11.20 10.15 9.11
C ASP A 87 -10.24 10.20 7.93
N THR A 88 -8.96 10.09 8.25
CA THR A 88 -7.89 9.81 7.30
C THR A 88 -7.22 8.50 7.70
N PHE A 89 -6.61 7.82 6.75
CA PHE A 89 -5.90 6.56 7.04
C PHE A 89 -4.79 6.76 8.09
N SER A 90 -4.07 7.88 8.01
CA SER A 90 -3.07 8.28 9.00
C SER A 90 -3.66 8.60 10.37
N GLY A 91 -4.83 9.26 10.40
CA GLY A 91 -5.58 9.54 11.63
C GLY A 91 -6.02 8.25 12.33
N ILE A 92 -6.51 7.26 11.55
CA ILE A 92 -6.89 5.95 12.07
C ILE A 92 -5.66 5.19 12.60
N ALA A 93 -4.53 5.22 11.87
CA ALA A 93 -3.28 4.63 12.34
C ALA A 93 -2.87 5.21 13.69
N LYS A 94 -2.85 6.54 13.83
CA LYS A 94 -2.54 7.25 15.08
C LYS A 94 -3.51 6.88 16.21
N LYS A 95 -4.82 6.86 15.92
CA LYS A 95 -5.89 6.51 16.89
C LYS A 95 -5.72 5.10 17.46
N HIS A 96 -5.13 4.20 16.71
CA HIS A 96 -4.89 2.81 17.10
C HIS A 96 -3.43 2.52 17.46
N ASN A 97 -2.61 3.55 17.72
CA ASN A 97 -1.18 3.43 18.05
C ASN A 97 -0.40 2.59 17.03
N MET A 98 -0.72 2.75 15.75
CA MET A 98 -0.09 2.04 14.64
C MET A 98 0.67 3.00 13.75
N THR A 99 1.71 2.50 13.09
CA THR A 99 2.28 3.21 11.94
C THR A 99 1.37 3.06 10.72
N ILE A 100 1.43 4.00 9.78
CA ILE A 100 0.69 3.92 8.51
C ILE A 100 1.04 2.62 7.78
N SER A 101 2.31 2.23 7.78
CA SER A 101 2.80 0.99 7.17
C SER A 101 2.22 -0.26 7.83
N ALA A 102 2.16 -0.30 9.17
CA ALA A 102 1.55 -1.41 9.90
C ALA A 102 0.05 -1.52 9.62
N LEU A 103 -0.66 -0.38 9.57
CA LEU A 103 -2.07 -0.35 9.22
C LEU A 103 -2.29 -0.80 7.76
N GLN A 104 -1.44 -0.39 6.83
CA GLN A 104 -1.52 -0.81 5.42
C GLN A 104 -1.17 -2.29 5.25
N GLY A 105 -0.20 -2.81 5.99
CA GLY A 105 0.13 -4.24 5.99
C GLY A 105 -1.03 -5.12 6.47
N LEU A 106 -1.87 -4.63 7.38
CA LEU A 106 -3.11 -5.29 7.77
C LEU A 106 -4.23 -5.14 6.74
N ASN A 107 -4.09 -4.18 5.82
CA ASN A 107 -5.11 -3.79 4.84
C ASN A 107 -4.54 -3.74 3.41
N PRO A 108 -3.96 -4.85 2.90
CA PRO A 108 -3.35 -4.88 1.57
C PRO A 108 -4.37 -4.62 0.45
N GLN A 109 -5.66 -4.70 0.73
CA GLN A 109 -6.75 -4.37 -0.17
C GLN A 109 -6.94 -2.86 -0.37
N ILE A 110 -6.24 -2.01 0.40
CA ILE A 110 -6.30 -0.55 0.26
C ILE A 110 -5.09 -0.11 -0.56
N ASP A 111 -5.25 -0.04 -1.87
CA ASP A 111 -4.18 0.35 -2.80
C ASP A 111 -3.78 1.83 -2.63
N ASN A 112 -4.72 2.68 -2.22
CA ASN A 112 -4.49 4.11 -2.03
C ASN A 112 -5.01 4.55 -0.65
N ILE A 113 -4.09 4.79 0.27
CA ILE A 113 -4.40 5.21 1.65
C ILE A 113 -5.08 6.59 1.75
N ASN A 114 -5.03 7.41 0.69
CA ASN A 114 -5.73 8.70 0.62
C ASN A 114 -7.18 8.55 0.12
N ARG A 115 -7.60 7.35 -0.26
CA ARG A 115 -8.94 7.05 -0.77
C ARG A 115 -9.62 6.00 0.10
N ILE A 116 -9.87 6.35 1.35
CA ILE A 116 -10.74 5.59 2.24
C ILE A 116 -12.15 6.21 2.24
N TYR A 117 -13.15 5.38 2.40
CA TYR A 117 -14.55 5.80 2.29
C TYR A 117 -15.27 5.63 3.62
N ILE A 118 -16.19 6.55 3.94
CA ILE A 118 -17.05 6.44 5.11
C ILE A 118 -17.78 5.10 5.06
N GLY A 119 -17.78 4.36 6.17
CA GLY A 119 -18.33 3.00 6.27
C GLY A 119 -17.38 1.89 5.83
N GLN A 120 -16.19 2.21 5.30
CA GLN A 120 -15.17 1.21 4.98
C GLN A 120 -14.63 0.57 6.25
N THR A 121 -14.49 -0.75 6.25
CA THR A 121 -13.89 -1.48 7.38
C THR A 121 -12.38 -1.57 7.18
N ILE A 122 -11.63 -1.13 8.18
CA ILE A 122 -10.16 -1.20 8.24
C ILE A 122 -9.78 -2.14 9.37
N TYR A 123 -8.89 -3.09 9.10
CA TYR A 123 -8.31 -3.97 10.13
C TYR A 123 -7.28 -3.19 10.94
N VAL A 124 -7.45 -3.19 12.26
CA VAL A 124 -6.55 -2.52 13.20
C VAL A 124 -6.04 -3.55 14.21
N SER A 125 -4.76 -3.44 14.60
CA SER A 125 -4.21 -4.32 15.63
C SER A 125 -4.67 -3.83 17.01
N SER A 126 -5.07 -4.74 17.88
CA SER A 126 -5.18 -4.47 19.29
C SER A 126 -3.79 -4.62 19.90
N ASN A 127 -3.05 -3.50 20.02
CA ASN A 127 -1.80 -3.56 20.76
C ASN A 127 -2.11 -3.41 22.25
N SER A 128 -2.10 -4.52 22.97
CA SER A 128 -1.89 -4.51 24.42
C SER A 128 -0.49 -5.07 24.67
N SER A 129 0.37 -4.15 25.00
CA SER A 129 1.51 -4.22 25.92
C SER A 129 2.34 -5.49 26.10
N SER A 130 3.62 -5.21 26.05
CA SER A 130 4.69 -5.69 26.94
C SER A 130 5.32 -7.06 26.71
N THR A 131 6.60 -6.96 26.39
CA THR A 131 7.76 -7.70 26.96
C THR A 131 7.78 -9.21 26.88
N THR A 132 8.70 -9.73 26.16
CA THR A 132 9.97 -10.39 26.49
C THR A 132 10.32 -11.47 25.47
N PRO A 133 11.59 -11.73 25.17
CA PRO A 133 12.02 -12.37 23.93
C PRO A 133 12.02 -13.88 24.06
N GLY A 134 11.46 -14.51 23.04
CA GLY A 134 11.53 -15.96 22.84
C GLY A 134 11.85 -16.24 21.39
N SER A 135 13.02 -16.77 21.15
CA SER A 135 13.61 -17.21 19.89
C SER A 135 12.70 -18.12 19.07
N SER A 136 12.43 -17.79 17.83
CA SER A 136 12.34 -18.75 16.72
C SER A 136 12.39 -18.04 15.38
N SER A 137 13.27 -18.49 14.55
CA SER A 137 13.68 -18.09 13.23
C SER A 137 12.51 -17.98 12.25
N SER A 138 12.19 -16.76 11.85
CA SER A 138 11.57 -16.41 10.57
C SER A 138 12.14 -15.07 10.16
N SER A 139 12.61 -14.94 8.92
CA SER A 139 13.33 -13.82 8.31
C SER A 139 12.96 -12.47 8.91
N SER A 140 13.77 -11.99 9.86
CA SER A 140 13.69 -10.65 10.42
C SER A 140 14.07 -9.66 9.31
N SER A 141 13.06 -9.02 8.69
CA SER A 141 13.32 -7.78 7.96
C SER A 141 14.09 -6.86 8.92
N SER A 142 15.29 -6.47 8.52
CA SER A 142 16.14 -5.63 9.36
C SER A 142 15.40 -4.33 9.71
N SER A 143 15.66 -3.74 10.86
CA SER A 143 14.95 -2.54 11.34
C SER A 143 14.96 -1.40 10.33
N TRP A 144 16.03 -1.27 9.52
CA TRP A 144 16.14 -0.29 8.44
C TRP A 144 15.15 -0.56 7.28
N GLU A 145 14.89 -1.83 6.95
CA GLU A 145 13.98 -2.21 5.86
C GLU A 145 12.53 -1.85 6.21
N THR A 146 12.13 -2.10 7.43
CA THR A 146 10.82 -1.66 7.96
C THR A 146 10.68 -0.14 7.85
N LYS A 147 11.73 0.60 8.23
CA LYS A 147 11.76 2.06 8.14
C LYS A 147 11.71 2.54 6.68
N ALA A 148 12.49 1.92 5.80
CA ALA A 148 12.49 2.21 4.37
C ALA A 148 11.11 1.96 3.74
N ASN A 149 10.45 0.86 4.08
CA ASN A 149 9.08 0.57 3.63
C ASN A 149 8.09 1.65 4.09
N SER A 150 8.20 2.12 5.33
CA SER A 150 7.37 3.22 5.85
C SER A 150 7.60 4.52 5.09
N ILE A 151 8.86 4.86 4.80
CA ILE A 151 9.23 6.05 4.00
C ILE A 151 8.62 5.97 2.60
N ILE A 152 8.76 4.84 1.90
CA ILE A 152 8.20 4.70 0.56
C ILE A 152 6.67 4.73 0.57
N THR A 153 6.04 4.13 1.58
CA THR A 153 4.59 4.21 1.75
C THR A 153 4.13 5.66 1.97
N SER A 154 4.81 6.39 2.85
CA SER A 154 4.56 7.81 3.08
C SER A 154 4.78 8.63 1.81
N ALA A 155 5.87 8.41 1.07
CA ALA A 155 6.14 9.09 -0.18
C ALA A 155 5.04 8.86 -1.23
N LYS A 156 4.59 7.61 -1.39
CA LYS A 156 3.52 7.24 -2.32
C LYS A 156 2.16 7.84 -1.95
N SER A 157 1.92 8.18 -0.69
CA SER A 157 0.69 8.83 -0.27
C SER A 157 0.52 10.25 -0.84
N TYR A 158 1.60 10.86 -1.28
CA TYR A 158 1.61 12.19 -1.91
C TYR A 158 1.61 12.16 -3.44
N LEU A 159 1.50 10.98 -4.07
CA LEU A 159 1.45 10.88 -5.54
C LEU A 159 0.36 11.79 -6.12
N GLY A 160 0.74 12.57 -7.15
CA GLY A 160 -0.15 13.53 -7.81
C GLY A 160 -0.23 14.90 -7.13
N ALA A 161 0.41 15.12 -5.96
CA ALA A 161 0.55 16.45 -5.39
C ALA A 161 1.33 17.36 -6.35
N LYS A 162 0.93 18.63 -6.43
CA LYS A 162 1.47 19.59 -7.41
C LYS A 162 2.90 20.02 -7.07
N TYR A 163 3.63 20.48 -8.09
CA TYR A 163 4.88 21.17 -7.84
C TYR A 163 4.62 22.65 -7.50
N LEU A 164 5.27 23.12 -6.46
CA LEU A 164 5.31 24.54 -6.07
C LEU A 164 6.70 24.88 -5.54
N TYR A 165 7.45 25.70 -6.27
CA TYR A 165 8.78 26.14 -5.83
C TYR A 165 8.70 26.88 -4.49
N GLY A 166 9.57 26.54 -3.55
CA GLY A 166 9.59 27.13 -2.21
C GLY A 166 8.43 26.69 -1.30
N ALA A 167 7.70 25.64 -1.66
CA ALA A 167 6.58 25.14 -0.86
C ALA A 167 6.98 24.85 0.59
N SER A 168 6.10 25.20 1.54
CA SER A 168 6.27 24.82 2.95
C SER A 168 6.13 23.30 3.10
N THR A 169 6.94 22.71 3.98
CA THR A 169 6.84 21.30 4.36
C THR A 169 5.57 20.95 5.13
N ASP A 170 4.79 21.94 5.56
CA ASP A 170 3.50 21.70 6.24
C ASP A 170 2.35 21.43 5.26
N ARG A 171 2.55 21.76 3.98
CA ARG A 171 1.60 21.44 2.92
C ARG A 171 1.56 19.94 2.62
N THR A 172 0.43 19.49 2.09
CA THR A 172 0.22 18.11 1.65
C THR A 172 -0.28 18.02 0.20
N ASP A 173 -0.60 19.17 -0.40
CA ASP A 173 -1.19 19.29 -1.74
C ASP A 173 -0.19 19.76 -2.80
N ALA A 174 0.96 20.34 -2.36
CA ALA A 174 2.01 20.84 -3.25
C ALA A 174 3.37 20.86 -2.55
N PHE A 175 4.43 20.56 -3.32
CA PHE A 175 5.81 20.50 -2.86
C PHE A 175 6.79 21.02 -3.94
N ASP A 176 7.97 21.42 -3.55
CA ASP A 176 9.17 21.29 -4.38
C ASP A 176 9.90 19.98 -4.07
N CYS A 177 10.99 19.67 -4.78
CA CYS A 177 11.69 18.40 -4.63
C CYS A 177 12.19 18.15 -3.20
N SER A 178 12.74 19.16 -2.56
CA SER A 178 13.34 19.03 -1.21
C SER A 178 12.31 19.19 -0.09
N SER A 179 11.23 19.95 -0.27
CA SER A 179 10.15 19.98 0.72
C SER A 179 9.37 18.66 0.73
N PHE A 180 9.25 18.00 -0.43
CA PHE A 180 8.67 16.66 -0.53
C PHE A 180 9.48 15.63 0.27
N THR A 181 10.78 15.53 0.01
CA THR A 181 11.66 14.62 0.76
C THR A 181 11.69 14.95 2.25
N GLN A 182 11.80 16.24 2.60
CA GLN A 182 11.75 16.69 3.99
C GLN A 182 10.44 16.28 4.68
N ARG A 183 9.30 16.44 4.01
CA ARG A 183 7.99 16.03 4.53
C ARG A 183 7.91 14.53 4.78
N VAL A 184 8.27 13.73 3.79
CA VAL A 184 8.22 12.27 3.87
C VAL A 184 9.10 11.74 5.01
N PHE A 185 10.31 12.24 5.14
CA PHE A 185 11.24 11.81 6.19
C PHE A 185 10.78 12.30 7.58
N ARG A 186 10.26 13.52 7.69
CA ARG A 186 9.68 14.05 8.93
C ARG A 186 8.50 13.21 9.42
N ASP A 187 7.60 12.80 8.54
CA ASP A 187 6.46 11.93 8.86
C ASP A 187 6.91 10.56 9.39
N ASN A 188 8.17 10.21 9.11
CA ASN A 188 8.82 8.99 9.60
C ASN A 188 9.83 9.24 10.73
N GLY A 189 9.80 10.42 11.37
CA GLY A 189 10.64 10.75 12.52
C GLY A 189 12.10 11.07 12.20
N ILE A 190 12.41 11.42 10.94
CA ILE A 190 13.74 11.80 10.47
C ILE A 190 13.73 13.26 10.00
N THR A 191 14.58 14.10 10.58
CA THR A 191 14.66 15.51 10.20
C THR A 191 15.68 15.70 9.08
N LEU A 192 15.25 16.29 7.97
CA LEU A 192 16.12 16.70 6.88
C LEU A 192 16.18 18.23 6.77
N PRO A 193 17.29 18.80 6.28
CA PRO A 193 17.38 20.22 5.92
C PRO A 193 16.37 20.62 4.82
N ARG A 194 16.12 21.93 4.68
CA ARG A 194 15.10 22.43 3.75
C ARG A 194 15.45 22.26 2.26
N ASN A 195 16.69 22.39 1.87
CA ASN A 195 17.11 22.39 0.46
C ASN A 195 17.90 21.14 0.07
N SER A 196 17.93 20.80 -1.22
CA SER A 196 18.55 19.59 -1.76
C SER A 196 20.05 19.50 -1.49
N VAL A 197 20.78 20.63 -1.61
CA VAL A 197 22.24 20.68 -1.35
C VAL A 197 22.53 20.32 0.11
N ALA A 198 21.79 20.91 1.06
CA ALA A 198 21.97 20.63 2.48
C ALA A 198 21.55 19.17 2.81
N GLN A 199 20.48 18.66 2.19
CA GLN A 199 20.06 17.26 2.33
C GLN A 199 21.13 16.29 1.84
N SER A 200 21.87 16.63 0.78
CA SER A 200 22.93 15.78 0.24
C SER A 200 24.12 15.60 1.20
N ASN A 201 24.19 16.38 2.25
CA ASN A 201 25.22 16.28 3.29
C ASN A 201 24.75 15.51 4.53
N VAL A 202 23.53 14.96 4.51
CA VAL A 202 23.00 14.14 5.60
C VAL A 202 23.20 12.66 5.29
N GLY A 203 23.70 11.92 6.28
CA GLY A 203 23.93 10.49 6.18
C GLY A 203 25.24 10.10 5.50
N THR A 204 25.34 8.85 5.07
CA THR A 204 26.55 8.28 4.46
C THR A 204 26.44 8.30 2.93
N SER A 205 27.49 8.74 2.25
CA SER A 205 27.55 8.69 0.77
C SER A 205 27.60 7.23 0.30
N ILE A 206 26.75 6.90 -0.69
CA ILE A 206 26.59 5.55 -1.24
C ILE A 206 26.84 5.57 -2.74
N SER A 207 27.52 4.54 -3.27
CA SER A 207 27.64 4.36 -4.72
C SER A 207 26.25 4.07 -5.33
N LEU A 208 26.01 4.57 -6.53
CA LEU A 208 24.78 4.32 -7.28
C LEU A 208 24.53 2.82 -7.53
N THR A 209 25.57 1.99 -7.55
CA THR A 209 25.46 0.53 -7.68
C THR A 209 24.98 -0.17 -6.40
N ASN A 210 25.07 0.51 -5.25
CA ASN A 210 24.73 -0.02 -3.93
C ASN A 210 23.49 0.64 -3.33
N VAL A 211 22.69 1.32 -4.16
CA VAL A 211 21.45 1.97 -3.71
C VAL A 211 20.47 0.94 -3.18
N ARG A 212 19.72 1.36 -2.16
CA ARG A 212 18.62 0.58 -1.64
C ARG A 212 17.41 1.49 -1.35
N LYS A 213 16.29 0.86 -1.14
CA LYS A 213 15.04 1.52 -0.76
C LYS A 213 15.25 2.49 0.41
N GLY A 214 14.73 3.72 0.27
CA GLY A 214 14.81 4.76 1.28
C GLY A 214 16.08 5.63 1.21
N ASP A 215 17.06 5.32 0.34
CA ASP A 215 18.20 6.22 0.09
C ASP A 215 17.72 7.52 -0.59
N LEU A 216 18.36 8.64 -0.30
CA LEU A 216 18.17 9.90 -1.02
C LEU A 216 19.07 9.92 -2.25
N ILE A 217 18.50 10.26 -3.39
CA ILE A 217 19.23 10.42 -4.65
C ILE A 217 19.16 11.86 -5.14
N PHE A 218 20.30 12.44 -5.44
CA PHE A 218 20.48 13.85 -5.79
C PHE A 218 20.97 13.98 -7.22
N PHE A 219 20.46 15.00 -7.89
CA PHE A 219 20.75 15.23 -9.30
C PHE A 219 21.22 16.67 -9.53
N ASP A 220 22.11 16.79 -10.48
CA ASP A 220 22.45 18.02 -11.20
C ASP A 220 21.75 17.93 -12.56
N THR A 221 20.61 18.60 -12.71
CA THR A 221 19.73 18.43 -13.87
C THR A 221 20.14 19.27 -15.08
N ASP A 222 20.95 20.30 -14.88
CA ASP A 222 21.42 21.26 -15.87
C ASP A 222 22.93 21.21 -16.12
N TYR A 223 23.64 20.30 -15.41
CA TYR A 223 25.08 20.06 -15.56
C TYR A 223 25.99 21.25 -15.21
N ASP A 224 25.58 22.07 -14.27
CA ASP A 224 26.38 23.20 -13.75
C ASP A 224 27.30 22.82 -12.58
N GLY A 225 27.27 21.56 -12.14
CA GLY A 225 28.05 21.03 -11.01
C GLY A 225 27.36 21.20 -9.65
N VAL A 226 26.14 21.76 -9.62
CA VAL A 226 25.39 22.01 -8.39
C VAL A 226 24.17 21.12 -8.30
N ILE A 227 23.96 20.48 -7.16
CA ILE A 227 22.76 19.71 -6.90
C ILE A 227 21.53 20.63 -6.86
N ASN A 228 20.61 20.42 -7.78
CA ASN A 228 19.38 21.20 -7.88
C ASN A 228 18.09 20.36 -7.74
N HIS A 229 18.20 19.01 -7.64
CA HIS A 229 17.06 18.14 -7.50
C HIS A 229 17.33 16.96 -6.55
N VAL A 230 16.24 16.39 -5.96
CA VAL A 230 16.33 15.26 -5.05
C VAL A 230 15.10 14.36 -5.18
N GLY A 231 15.30 13.06 -4.97
CA GLY A 231 14.26 12.06 -4.87
C GLY A 231 14.57 11.00 -3.82
N ILE A 232 13.67 10.05 -3.64
CA ILE A 232 13.78 8.93 -2.72
C ILE A 232 13.82 7.64 -3.53
N VAL A 233 14.83 6.81 -3.36
CA VAL A 233 14.99 5.53 -4.05
C VAL A 233 13.90 4.55 -3.61
N ILE A 234 13.18 3.97 -4.57
CA ILE A 234 12.19 2.91 -4.35
C ILE A 234 12.86 1.54 -4.44
N ASP A 235 13.66 1.37 -5.48
CA ASP A 235 14.43 0.15 -5.77
C ASP A 235 15.67 0.50 -6.63
N SER A 236 16.38 -0.50 -7.14
CA SER A 236 17.61 -0.30 -7.94
C SER A 236 17.38 0.45 -9.26
N THR A 237 16.15 0.64 -9.69
CA THR A 237 15.79 1.21 -10.99
C THR A 237 14.82 2.39 -10.90
N ASN A 238 14.12 2.56 -9.78
CA ASN A 238 13.05 3.53 -9.64
C ASN A 238 13.24 4.41 -8.41
N PHE A 239 12.80 5.66 -8.53
CA PHE A 239 12.75 6.63 -7.43
C PHE A 239 11.45 7.43 -7.49
N ILE A 240 11.10 8.09 -6.39
CA ILE A 240 9.95 8.99 -6.30
C ILE A 240 10.46 10.40 -5.99
N HIS A 241 9.93 11.39 -6.68
CA HIS A 241 10.33 12.79 -6.55
C HIS A 241 9.15 13.73 -6.78
N CYS A 242 9.35 15.01 -6.51
CA CYS A 242 8.44 16.08 -6.95
C CYS A 242 9.13 16.88 -8.05
N GLY A 243 8.73 16.65 -9.31
CA GLY A 243 9.25 17.33 -10.49
C GLY A 243 8.40 18.52 -10.91
N SER A 244 9.02 19.55 -11.51
CA SER A 244 8.33 20.78 -11.92
C SER A 244 7.21 20.54 -12.94
N SER A 245 7.33 19.53 -13.79
CA SER A 245 6.34 19.18 -14.81
C SER A 245 5.36 18.07 -14.38
N THR A 246 5.74 17.27 -13.37
CA THR A 246 4.98 16.06 -13.00
C THR A 246 4.31 16.16 -11.63
N GLY A 247 4.74 17.10 -10.78
CA GLY A 247 4.42 17.03 -9.37
C GLY A 247 5.07 15.81 -8.72
N VAL A 248 4.45 15.24 -7.71
CA VAL A 248 4.93 14.01 -7.06
C VAL A 248 4.61 12.81 -7.94
N ALA A 249 5.67 12.18 -8.45
CA ALA A 249 5.58 11.06 -9.36
C ALA A 249 6.75 10.09 -9.17
N THR A 250 6.57 8.84 -9.61
CA THR A 250 7.67 7.89 -9.75
C THR A 250 8.38 8.06 -11.07
N ALA A 251 9.69 7.87 -11.07
CA ALA A 251 10.52 7.93 -12.28
C ALA A 251 11.51 6.76 -12.28
N THR A 252 11.91 6.34 -13.49
CA THR A 252 12.91 5.29 -13.69
C THR A 252 14.29 5.92 -13.91
N LEU A 253 15.31 5.36 -13.28
CA LEU A 253 16.72 5.70 -13.52
C LEU A 253 17.16 5.23 -14.90
N ASN A 254 16.72 5.94 -15.93
CA ASN A 254 16.97 5.68 -17.35
C ASN A 254 18.16 6.50 -17.89
N SER A 255 18.29 6.56 -19.21
CA SER A 255 19.34 7.34 -19.91
C SER A 255 19.27 8.85 -19.66
N TYR A 256 18.11 9.39 -19.26
CA TYR A 256 17.97 10.78 -18.86
C TYR A 256 18.50 11.04 -17.44
N TRP A 257 18.07 10.22 -16.47
CA TRP A 257 18.34 10.46 -15.06
C TRP A 257 19.73 9.99 -14.60
N LYS A 258 20.21 8.82 -15.11
CA LYS A 258 21.51 8.25 -14.67
C LYS A 258 22.70 9.19 -14.83
N PRO A 259 22.89 9.89 -15.97
CA PRO A 259 24.02 10.81 -16.13
C PRO A 259 23.95 12.05 -15.24
N ARG A 260 22.77 12.37 -14.70
CA ARG A 260 22.51 13.54 -13.84
C ARG A 260 22.65 13.22 -12.36
N VAL A 261 22.88 11.96 -11.98
CA VAL A 261 23.08 11.61 -10.58
C VAL A 261 24.38 12.19 -10.09
N ALA A 262 24.29 13.15 -9.18
CA ALA A 262 25.44 13.81 -8.56
C ALA A 262 25.86 13.10 -7.26
N LYS A 263 24.89 12.57 -6.49
CA LYS A 263 25.16 11.95 -5.20
C LYS A 263 24.01 11.03 -4.77
N VAL A 264 24.34 10.03 -3.97
CA VAL A 264 23.35 9.26 -3.21
C VAL A 264 23.77 9.24 -1.74
N THR A 265 22.82 9.42 -0.82
CA THR A 265 23.11 9.30 0.61
C THR A 265 22.11 8.37 1.31
N ARG A 266 22.59 7.70 2.33
CA ARG A 266 21.84 6.81 3.20
C ARG A 266 21.69 7.43 4.57
N VAL A 267 20.47 7.57 5.03
CA VAL A 267 20.12 8.13 6.35
C VAL A 267 19.47 7.11 7.29
N LEU A 268 19.33 5.84 6.81
CA LEU A 268 18.73 4.70 7.54
C LEU A 268 19.77 3.69 7.97
#